data_691a56efb29a94ba2bca654b40c89386
#
_entry.id   691a56efb29a94ba2bca654b40c89386
#
_cell.length_a   1.000
_cell.length_b   1.000
_cell.length_c   1.000
_cell.angle_alpha   90.00
_cell.angle_beta   90.00
_cell.angle_gamma   90.00
#
_symmetry.space_group_name_H-M   'P 1'
#
loop_
_entity.id
_entity.type
_entity.pdbx_description
1 polymer ?
#
loop_
_entity_poly.entity_id
_entity_poly.type
_entity_poly.pdbx_seq_one_letter_code
_entity_poly.pdbx_strand_id
1 'polypeptide(L)'
;NLMPKLIECVKNGKNTINVYGSDYKTKDGTGERDYIHIIDLVEGHIAAIDKVQKIENIDFFNLGTGQSTSVVELISTFNKTNEQNIKINYVDRRLGDVAICYSNPLKAHNELNWQAKLSLERMCKDSWEAVQK
;
A
#
# COMPACT_ATOMS: atom_id res chain seq x y z
N ASN A 1 7.48 1.18 5.70
CA ASN A 1 6.55 0.48 4.83
C ASN A 1 6.15 -0.87 5.45
N LEU A 2 4.87 -1.25 5.38
CA LEU A 2 4.36 -2.45 6.04
C LEU A 2 4.77 -3.74 5.30
N MET A 3 4.65 -3.78 3.98
CA MET A 3 4.95 -4.97 3.17
C MET A 3 6.37 -5.54 3.41
N PRO A 4 7.45 -4.76 3.38
CA PRO A 4 8.77 -5.26 3.72
C PRO A 4 8.87 -5.86 5.13
N LYS A 5 8.15 -5.29 6.10
CA LYS A 5 8.14 -5.83 7.47
C LYS A 5 7.42 -7.17 7.60
N LEU A 6 6.34 -7.39 6.82
CA LEU A 6 5.67 -8.69 6.75
C LEU A 6 6.61 -9.75 6.17
N ILE A 7 7.27 -9.42 5.07
CA ILE A 7 8.25 -10.31 4.43
C ILE A 7 9.40 -10.64 5.38
N GLU A 8 9.98 -9.63 6.02
CA GLU A 8 11.05 -9.82 7.00
C GLU A 8 10.60 -10.68 8.19
N CYS A 9 9.38 -10.46 8.67
CA CYS A 9 8.80 -11.25 9.76
C CYS A 9 8.78 -12.74 9.42
N VAL A 10 8.31 -13.11 8.23
CA VAL A 10 8.28 -14.50 7.78
C VAL A 10 9.70 -15.06 7.55
N LYS A 11 10.56 -14.32 6.84
CA LYS A 11 11.93 -14.78 6.53
C LYS A 11 12.79 -15.02 7.78
N ASN A 12 12.55 -14.26 8.84
CA ASN A 12 13.25 -14.41 10.12
C ASN A 12 12.59 -15.46 11.06
N GLY A 13 11.61 -16.21 10.56
CA GLY A 13 10.88 -17.20 11.38
C GLY A 13 10.04 -16.59 12.50
N LYS A 14 9.82 -15.27 12.46
CA LYS A 14 8.91 -14.59 13.38
C LYS A 14 7.48 -14.75 12.87
N ASN A 15 6.55 -14.91 13.80
CA ASN A 15 5.14 -15.04 13.46
C ASN A 15 4.26 -13.93 14.06
N THR A 16 4.88 -12.83 14.48
CA THR A 16 4.16 -11.73 15.13
C THR A 16 4.69 -10.39 14.66
N ILE A 17 3.80 -9.46 14.34
CA ILE A 17 4.11 -8.09 13.93
C ILE A 17 3.38 -7.08 14.82
N ASN A 18 4.04 -5.97 15.16
CA ASN A 18 3.42 -4.89 15.90
C ASN A 18 2.58 -4.01 14.98
N VAL A 19 1.33 -3.77 15.37
CA VAL A 19 0.39 -2.82 14.79
C VAL A 19 0.19 -1.66 15.75
N TYR A 20 0.46 -0.45 15.28
CA TYR A 20 0.50 0.76 16.10
C TYR A 20 -0.88 1.44 16.11
N GLY A 21 -1.55 1.35 17.27
CA GLY A 21 -2.91 1.84 17.48
C GLY A 21 -3.97 0.82 17.04
N SER A 22 -4.98 0.68 17.90
CA SER A 22 -6.15 -0.19 17.68
C SER A 22 -7.47 0.54 17.96
N ASP A 23 -7.39 1.86 18.12
CA ASP A 23 -8.48 2.71 18.59
C ASP A 23 -8.69 3.93 17.66
N TYR A 24 -8.21 3.88 16.41
CA TYR A 24 -8.53 4.87 15.40
C TYR A 24 -10.01 4.81 15.01
N LYS A 25 -10.58 5.92 14.59
CA LYS A 25 -11.95 5.98 14.05
C LYS A 25 -11.98 5.42 12.61
N THR A 26 -11.70 4.13 12.48
CA THR A 26 -11.67 3.37 11.23
C THR A 26 -12.47 2.08 11.39
N LYS A 27 -12.68 1.32 10.31
CA LYS A 27 -13.51 0.10 10.32
C LYS A 27 -13.05 -0.99 11.30
N ASP A 28 -11.75 -1.07 11.59
CA ASP A 28 -11.17 -2.09 12.46
C ASP A 28 -10.26 -1.51 13.57
N GLY A 29 -10.29 -0.19 13.74
CA GLY A 29 -9.49 0.51 14.74
C GLY A 29 -8.05 0.75 14.34
N THR A 30 -7.56 0.23 13.21
CA THR A 30 -6.19 0.45 12.74
C THR A 30 -6.11 1.52 11.67
N GLY A 31 -4.92 2.06 11.44
CA GLY A 31 -4.73 3.10 10.43
C GLY A 31 -5.02 2.61 9.01
N GLU A 32 -5.64 3.45 8.19
CA GLU A 32 -5.93 3.16 6.79
C GLU A 32 -5.00 3.94 5.87
N ARG A 33 -4.48 3.28 4.83
CA ARG A 33 -3.56 3.85 3.84
C ARG A 33 -3.94 3.40 2.43
N ASP A 34 -3.46 4.14 1.44
CA ASP A 34 -3.54 3.77 0.03
C ASP A 34 -2.32 2.91 -0.34
N TYR A 35 -2.53 1.62 -0.51
CA TYR A 35 -1.48 0.70 -0.93
C TYR A 35 -1.58 0.44 -2.43
N ILE A 36 -0.57 0.85 -3.15
CA ILE A 36 -0.47 0.71 -4.60
C ILE A 36 0.56 -0.36 -4.97
N HIS A 37 0.25 -1.15 -5.99
CA HIS A 37 1.19 -2.11 -6.56
C HIS A 37 2.35 -1.40 -7.26
N ILE A 38 3.58 -1.91 -7.13
CA ILE A 38 4.77 -1.28 -7.71
C ILE A 38 4.68 -1.15 -9.23
N ILE A 39 4.07 -2.11 -9.93
CA ILE A 39 3.90 -2.05 -11.38
C ILE A 39 2.96 -0.90 -11.77
N ASP A 40 1.83 -0.74 -11.09
CA ASP A 40 0.92 0.39 -11.33
C ASP A 40 1.63 1.72 -11.08
N LEU A 41 2.44 1.81 -10.02
CA LEU A 41 3.21 3.01 -9.73
C LEU A 41 4.21 3.32 -10.83
N VAL A 42 4.93 2.31 -11.35
CA VAL A 42 5.89 2.47 -12.46
C VAL A 42 5.17 2.90 -13.73
N GLU A 43 4.04 2.28 -14.06
CA GLU A 43 3.22 2.68 -15.24
C GLU A 43 2.76 4.15 -15.13
N GLY A 44 2.40 4.59 -13.93
CA GLY A 44 2.07 6.00 -13.69
C GLY A 44 3.25 6.96 -13.92
N HIS A 45 4.44 6.56 -13.53
CA HIS A 45 5.65 7.35 -13.82
C HIS A 45 5.96 7.41 -15.33
N ILE A 46 5.81 6.29 -16.04
CA ILE A 46 6.00 6.25 -17.51
C ILE A 46 4.99 7.18 -18.18
N ALA A 47 3.70 7.10 -17.81
CA ALA A 47 2.67 7.98 -18.34
C ALA A 47 2.96 9.48 -18.06
N ALA A 48 3.55 9.78 -16.89
CA ALA A 48 3.97 11.15 -16.57
C ALA A 48 5.15 11.63 -17.42
N ILE A 49 6.12 10.77 -17.78
CA ILE A 49 7.23 11.11 -18.66
C ILE A 49 6.74 11.56 -20.03
N ASP A 50 5.77 10.88 -20.60
CA ASP A 50 5.17 11.23 -21.90
C ASP A 50 4.48 12.62 -21.85
N LYS A 51 3.98 13.02 -20.68
CA LYS A 51 3.35 14.32 -20.45
C LYS A 51 4.38 15.44 -20.27
N VAL A 52 5.52 15.17 -19.62
CA VAL A 52 6.56 16.18 -19.30
C VAL A 52 6.98 16.99 -20.52
N GLN A 53 7.09 16.38 -21.70
CA GLN A 53 7.46 17.08 -22.95
C GLN A 53 6.45 18.17 -23.37
N LYS A 54 5.27 18.21 -22.77
CA LYS A 54 4.17 19.12 -23.10
C LYS A 54 3.87 20.12 -21.99
N ILE A 55 4.61 20.06 -20.88
CA ILE A 55 4.40 20.91 -19.70
C ILE A 55 5.40 22.07 -19.75
N GLU A 56 4.91 23.30 -19.72
CA GLU A 56 5.75 24.51 -19.66
C GLU A 56 6.19 24.85 -18.22
N ASN A 57 5.52 24.29 -17.22
CA ASN A 57 5.73 24.58 -15.80
C ASN A 57 5.76 23.27 -14.97
N ILE A 58 5.93 23.40 -13.63
CA ILE A 58 5.85 22.29 -12.69
C ILE A 58 4.40 21.83 -12.56
N ASP A 59 4.18 20.52 -12.59
CA ASP A 59 2.88 19.91 -12.34
C ASP A 59 2.98 18.72 -11.35
N PHE A 60 1.88 18.37 -10.70
CA PHE A 60 1.81 17.36 -9.65
C PHE A 60 0.69 16.36 -9.92
N PHE A 61 0.98 15.08 -9.80
CA PHE A 61 0.03 13.99 -9.96
C PHE A 61 0.10 13.06 -8.75
N ASN A 62 -1.06 12.77 -8.14
CA ASN A 62 -1.17 11.72 -7.15
C ASN A 62 -1.32 10.37 -7.86
N LEU A 63 -0.43 9.44 -7.56
CA LEU A 63 -0.50 8.06 -8.04
C LEU A 63 -0.90 7.15 -6.87
N GLY A 64 -2.10 6.60 -6.94
CA GLY A 64 -2.65 5.70 -5.94
C GLY A 64 -3.91 5.02 -6.45
N THR A 65 -4.50 4.18 -5.62
CA THR A 65 -5.74 3.46 -5.97
C THR A 65 -6.99 4.31 -5.75
N GLY A 66 -6.89 5.36 -4.91
CA GLY A 66 -8.03 6.14 -4.45
C GLY A 66 -8.88 5.40 -3.40
N GLN A 67 -8.40 4.30 -2.87
CA GLN A 67 -9.08 3.50 -1.85
C GLN A 67 -8.21 3.35 -0.61
N SER A 68 -8.83 3.39 0.56
CA SER A 68 -8.13 3.12 1.81
C SER A 68 -8.24 1.65 2.19
N THR A 69 -7.11 1.08 2.61
CA THR A 69 -7.01 -0.27 3.15
C THR A 69 -6.42 -0.20 4.54
N SER A 70 -6.99 -0.91 5.51
CA SER A 70 -6.48 -0.92 6.87
C SER A 70 -5.21 -1.77 7.01
N VAL A 71 -4.45 -1.51 8.07
CA VAL A 71 -3.26 -2.32 8.39
C VAL A 71 -3.63 -3.79 8.63
N VAL A 72 -4.73 -4.05 9.34
CA VAL A 72 -5.22 -5.42 9.60
C VAL A 72 -5.68 -6.09 8.31
N GLU A 73 -6.37 -5.38 7.44
CA GLU A 73 -6.80 -5.90 6.13
C GLU A 73 -5.61 -6.30 5.26
N LEU A 74 -4.56 -5.48 5.19
CA LEU A 74 -3.34 -5.85 4.46
C LEU A 74 -2.67 -7.10 5.05
N ILE A 75 -2.53 -7.20 6.38
CA ILE A 75 -1.92 -8.36 7.04
C ILE A 75 -2.74 -9.63 6.78
N SER A 76 -4.06 -9.54 6.90
CA SER A 76 -4.97 -10.66 6.64
C SER A 76 -4.91 -11.12 5.20
N THR A 77 -4.87 -10.18 4.25
CA THR A 77 -4.73 -10.48 2.82
C THR A 77 -3.37 -11.14 2.54
N PHE A 78 -2.28 -10.62 3.10
CA PHE A 78 -0.96 -11.21 2.96
C PHE A 78 -0.91 -12.65 3.49
N ASN A 79 -1.46 -12.89 4.69
CA ASN A 79 -1.54 -14.22 5.29
C ASN A 79 -2.32 -15.18 4.40
N LYS A 80 -3.52 -14.78 3.95
CA LYS A 80 -4.39 -15.61 3.11
C LYS A 80 -3.76 -15.94 1.77
N THR A 81 -3.19 -14.92 1.11
CA THR A 81 -2.66 -15.08 -0.26
C THR A 81 -1.39 -15.93 -0.31
N ASN A 82 -0.56 -15.86 0.74
CA ASN A 82 0.74 -16.51 0.79
C ASN A 82 0.81 -17.68 1.78
N GLU A 83 -0.33 -18.15 2.28
CA GLU A 83 -0.44 -19.26 3.25
C GLU A 83 0.43 -19.03 4.50
N GLN A 84 0.48 -17.78 4.96
CA GLN A 84 1.22 -17.37 6.15
C GLN A 84 0.31 -17.24 7.37
N ASN A 85 0.89 -17.19 8.57
CA ASN A 85 0.16 -17.04 9.83
C ASN A 85 0.84 -16.00 10.74
N ILE A 86 0.95 -14.77 10.26
CA ILE A 86 1.48 -13.67 11.04
C ILE A 86 0.39 -13.19 12.00
N LYS A 87 0.69 -13.22 13.29
CA LYS A 87 -0.17 -12.70 14.37
C LYS A 87 0.06 -11.22 14.57
N ILE A 88 -0.97 -10.52 15.01
CA ILE A 88 -0.92 -9.10 15.33
C ILE A 88 -0.69 -8.92 16.81
N ASN A 89 0.29 -8.09 17.16
CA ASN A 89 0.49 -7.55 18.50
C ASN A 89 0.16 -6.06 18.46
N TYR A 90 -0.93 -5.65 19.10
CA TYR A 90 -1.31 -4.24 19.17
C TYR A 90 -0.45 -3.51 20.19
N VAL A 91 0.09 -2.37 19.78
CA VAL A 91 0.89 -1.48 20.62
C VAL A 91 0.37 -0.04 20.51
N ASP A 92 0.85 0.84 21.37
CA ASP A 92 0.41 2.24 21.39
C ASP A 92 0.60 2.94 20.04
N ARG A 93 -0.22 3.95 19.78
CA ARG A 93 -0.10 4.79 18.57
C ARG A 93 1.27 5.43 18.48
N ARG A 94 1.78 5.56 17.26
CA ARG A 94 2.96 6.41 17.02
C ARG A 94 2.53 7.87 16.93
N LEU A 95 3.35 8.75 17.48
CA LEU A 95 3.12 10.18 17.36
C LEU A 95 3.15 10.59 15.89
N GLY A 96 2.12 11.36 15.47
CA GLY A 96 2.00 11.86 14.10
C GLY A 96 1.27 10.92 13.12
N ASP A 97 0.93 9.68 13.51
CA ASP A 97 0.11 8.81 12.64
C ASP A 97 -1.35 9.33 12.59
N VAL A 98 -1.87 9.46 11.38
CA VAL A 98 -3.27 9.81 11.11
C VAL A 98 -4.11 8.55 10.91
N ALA A 99 -5.42 8.64 11.24
CA ALA A 99 -6.34 7.51 11.12
C ALA A 99 -6.46 7.03 9.66
N ILE A 100 -6.70 7.96 8.72
CA ILE A 100 -6.96 7.65 7.32
C ILE A 100 -6.12 8.57 6.44
N CYS A 101 -5.42 8.00 5.46
CA CYS A 101 -4.70 8.75 4.45
C CYS A 101 -4.69 7.96 3.13
N TYR A 102 -5.37 8.47 2.10
CA TYR A 102 -5.38 7.91 0.76
C TYR A 102 -5.39 9.02 -0.29
N SER A 103 -5.01 8.69 -1.52
CA SER A 103 -4.87 9.64 -2.60
C SER A 103 -6.21 9.91 -3.31
N ASN A 104 -6.27 11.06 -4.02
CA ASN A 104 -7.23 11.29 -5.08
C ASN A 104 -6.49 11.24 -6.42
N PRO A 105 -6.60 10.15 -7.21
CA PRO A 105 -5.89 9.98 -8.47
C PRO A 105 -6.62 10.56 -9.70
N LEU A 106 -7.72 11.28 -9.53
CA LEU A 106 -8.57 11.75 -10.65
C LEU A 106 -7.79 12.57 -11.69
N LYS A 107 -6.84 13.41 -11.25
CA LYS A 107 -6.01 14.17 -12.19
C LYS A 107 -5.12 13.26 -13.03
N ALA A 108 -4.49 12.27 -12.42
CA ALA A 108 -3.67 11.28 -13.14
C ALA A 108 -4.53 10.48 -14.13
N HIS A 109 -5.75 10.09 -13.73
CA HIS A 109 -6.68 9.42 -14.61
C HIS A 109 -7.03 10.27 -15.85
N ASN A 110 -7.41 11.52 -15.64
CA ASN A 110 -7.91 12.39 -16.71
C ASN A 110 -6.79 12.89 -17.64
N GLU A 111 -5.61 13.18 -17.12
CA GLU A 111 -4.55 13.86 -17.86
C GLU A 111 -3.42 12.93 -18.30
N LEU A 112 -3.17 11.83 -17.59
CA LEU A 112 -2.18 10.82 -17.95
C LEU A 112 -2.81 9.56 -18.56
N ASN A 113 -4.16 9.47 -18.59
CA ASN A 113 -4.91 8.26 -18.96
C ASN A 113 -4.43 7.02 -18.16
N TRP A 114 -4.10 7.25 -16.88
CA TRP A 114 -3.53 6.23 -15.99
C TRP A 114 -4.47 5.93 -14.82
N GLN A 115 -4.53 4.67 -14.45
CA GLN A 115 -5.29 4.17 -13.29
C GLN A 115 -4.60 2.94 -12.72
N ALA A 116 -4.55 2.82 -11.39
CA ALA A 116 -4.13 1.59 -10.72
C ALA A 116 -5.13 0.46 -11.02
N LYS A 117 -4.62 -0.73 -11.39
CA LYS A 117 -5.43 -1.88 -11.84
C LYS A 117 -5.22 -3.14 -11.01
N LEU A 118 -4.07 -3.25 -10.32
CA LEU A 118 -3.70 -4.45 -9.60
C LEU A 118 -4.26 -4.46 -8.19
N SER A 119 -4.83 -5.60 -7.80
CA SER A 119 -5.48 -5.74 -6.50
C SER A 119 -4.49 -5.86 -5.35
N LEU A 120 -5.02 -5.71 -4.12
CA LEU A 120 -4.26 -5.91 -2.89
C LEU A 120 -3.69 -7.34 -2.79
N GLU A 121 -4.47 -8.34 -3.18
CA GLU A 121 -4.05 -9.75 -3.21
C GLU A 121 -2.88 -9.93 -4.19
N ARG A 122 -2.98 -9.32 -5.38
CA ARG A 122 -1.91 -9.40 -6.36
C ARG A 122 -0.63 -8.74 -5.85
N MET A 123 -0.74 -7.60 -5.18
CA MET A 123 0.40 -6.93 -4.55
C MET A 123 1.05 -7.80 -3.47
N CYS A 124 0.24 -8.44 -2.61
CA CYS A 124 0.73 -9.34 -1.58
C CYS A 124 1.47 -10.55 -2.17
N LYS A 125 0.89 -11.15 -3.21
CA LYS A 125 1.47 -12.32 -3.90
C LYS A 125 2.80 -11.99 -4.56
N ASP A 126 2.81 -10.99 -5.44
CA ASP A 126 4.00 -10.62 -6.20
C ASP A 126 5.14 -10.16 -5.30
N SER A 127 4.82 -9.44 -4.22
CA SER A 127 5.82 -9.01 -3.23
C SER A 127 6.47 -10.18 -2.50
N TRP A 128 5.71 -11.24 -2.21
CA TRP A 128 6.23 -12.43 -1.55
C TRP A 128 7.03 -13.31 -2.53
N GLU A 129 6.53 -13.55 -3.73
CA GLU A 129 7.22 -14.33 -4.77
C GLU A 129 8.57 -13.71 -5.17
N ALA A 130 8.67 -12.39 -5.21
CA ALA A 130 9.90 -11.67 -5.56
C ALA A 130 11.08 -11.94 -4.61
N VAL A 131 10.81 -12.36 -3.37
CA VAL A 131 11.86 -12.60 -2.36
C VAL A 131 12.13 -14.09 -2.11
N GLN A 132 11.44 -14.98 -2.81
CA GLN A 132 11.64 -16.44 -2.75
C GLN A 132 12.63 -16.93 -3.82
N LYS A 133 12.95 -16.08 -4.77
CA LYS A 133 13.95 -16.33 -5.83
C LYS A 133 15.33 -15.99 -5.29
#